data_a9db1026f7e73c3dc3a562934fe3c4d0
#
_entry.id   a9db1026f7e73c3dc3a562934fe3c4d0
#
_cell.length_a   1.000
_cell.length_b   1.000
_cell.length_c   1.000
_cell.angle_alpha   90.00
_cell.angle_beta   90.00
_cell.angle_gamma   90.00
#
_symmetry.space_group_name_H-M   'P 1'
#
loop_
_entity.id
_entity.type
_entity.pdbx_description
1 polymer ?
#
loop_
_entity_poly.entity_id
_entity_poly.type
_entity_poly.pdbx_seq_one_letter_code
_entity_poly.pdbx_strand_id
1 'polypeptide(L)'
;MRAVARYQQGFTLIELLVVIVIIASLAGMATLSLNNTDSRHWTGEVQRLGNLLNLVADRALIDKAHYGVVFEERSYQVVRYDSSTMKWQEIDFSAVPNANNARRFTAHEVPPNMRIEVLSQTDLPGSEQSSFGGKRSSSSSSGSRGKKDEKELLPQFAALSSGEVLPVEIGFFLLRDGDIDRGAIISYSTLNGMELEWQADDY
;
A
#
# COMPACT_ATOMS: atom_id res chain seq x y z
N MET A 1 -42.51 -40.15 -51.34
CA MET A 1 -41.82 -39.46 -50.27
C MET A 1 -40.35 -39.85 -50.33
N ARG A 2 -39.44 -38.91 -50.69
CA ARG A 2 -37.99 -39.15 -50.74
C ARG A 2 -37.37 -38.71 -49.40
N ALA A 3 -36.80 -39.67 -48.66
CA ALA A 3 -36.01 -39.38 -47.46
C ALA A 3 -34.68 -38.77 -47.84
N VAL A 4 -34.42 -37.53 -47.37
CA VAL A 4 -33.11 -36.84 -47.56
C VAL A 4 -32.20 -37.40 -46.44
N ALA A 5 -31.22 -38.19 -46.85
CA ALA A 5 -30.16 -38.67 -45.94
C ALA A 5 -29.31 -37.48 -45.53
N ARG A 6 -29.35 -37.11 -44.23
CA ARG A 6 -28.45 -36.15 -43.64
C ARG A 6 -27.08 -36.81 -43.46
N TYR A 7 -26.08 -36.37 -44.19
CA TYR A 7 -24.69 -36.74 -43.97
C TYR A 7 -24.23 -36.16 -42.66
N GLN A 8 -23.97 -36.99 -41.67
CA GLN A 8 -23.27 -36.60 -40.45
C GLN A 8 -21.77 -36.52 -40.76
N GLN A 9 -21.26 -35.32 -40.82
CA GLN A 9 -19.82 -35.11 -40.95
C GLN A 9 -19.21 -35.28 -39.53
N GLY A 10 -18.37 -36.29 -39.34
CA GLY A 10 -17.60 -36.50 -38.13
C GLY A 10 -16.41 -35.57 -38.07
N PHE A 11 -16.04 -35.10 -36.87
CA PHE A 11 -14.82 -34.29 -36.64
C PHE A 11 -13.58 -35.14 -36.98
N THR A 12 -12.64 -34.54 -37.69
CA THR A 12 -11.35 -35.18 -37.98
C THR A 12 -10.38 -35.00 -36.78
N LEU A 13 -9.52 -35.99 -36.57
CA LEU A 13 -8.51 -35.97 -35.49
C LEU A 13 -7.57 -34.77 -35.65
N ILE A 14 -7.22 -34.38 -36.88
CA ILE A 14 -6.39 -33.24 -37.19
C ILE A 14 -7.06 -31.92 -36.83
N GLU A 15 -8.38 -31.79 -37.00
CA GLU A 15 -9.14 -30.60 -36.66
C GLU A 15 -9.13 -30.35 -35.14
N LEU A 16 -9.29 -31.42 -34.34
CA LEU A 16 -9.21 -31.37 -32.90
C LEU A 16 -7.79 -30.99 -32.43
N LEU A 17 -6.76 -31.54 -33.08
CA LEU A 17 -5.37 -31.20 -32.79
C LEU A 17 -5.07 -29.72 -33.04
N VAL A 18 -5.52 -29.18 -34.18
CA VAL A 18 -5.32 -27.76 -34.51
C VAL A 18 -6.04 -26.85 -33.50
N VAL A 19 -7.27 -27.21 -33.09
CA VAL A 19 -8.02 -26.44 -32.10
C VAL A 19 -7.30 -26.40 -30.74
N ILE A 20 -6.76 -27.52 -30.28
CA ILE A 20 -6.00 -27.60 -29.02
C ILE A 20 -4.74 -26.72 -29.10
N VAL A 21 -4.01 -26.76 -30.21
CA VAL A 21 -2.80 -25.92 -30.40
C VAL A 21 -3.16 -24.42 -30.39
N ILE A 22 -4.25 -24.03 -31.02
CA ILE A 22 -4.71 -22.63 -31.00
C ILE A 22 -5.09 -22.21 -29.58
N ILE A 23 -5.87 -23.03 -28.87
CA ILE A 23 -6.28 -22.73 -27.48
C ILE A 23 -5.06 -22.63 -26.57
N ALA A 24 -4.12 -23.56 -26.68
CA ALA A 24 -2.88 -23.55 -25.87
C ALA A 24 -2.03 -22.30 -26.15
N SER A 25 -1.92 -21.89 -27.43
CA SER A 25 -1.19 -20.68 -27.80
C SER A 25 -1.84 -19.41 -27.25
N LEU A 26 -3.17 -19.30 -27.32
CA LEU A 26 -3.91 -18.16 -26.77
C LEU A 26 -3.84 -18.11 -25.24
N ALA A 27 -3.94 -19.26 -24.57
CA ALA A 27 -3.81 -19.36 -23.12
C ALA A 27 -2.42 -18.94 -22.67
N GLY A 28 -1.36 -19.35 -23.37
CA GLY A 28 0.02 -18.93 -23.08
C GLY A 28 0.24 -17.43 -23.20
N MET A 29 -0.34 -16.77 -24.19
CA MET A 29 -0.26 -15.31 -24.33
C MET A 29 -1.03 -14.56 -23.23
N ALA A 30 -2.14 -15.10 -22.77
CA ALA A 30 -2.94 -14.48 -21.71
C ALA A 30 -2.21 -14.42 -20.36
N THR A 31 -1.47 -15.45 -20.00
CA THR A 31 -0.71 -15.49 -18.72
C THR A 31 0.42 -14.45 -18.70
N LEU A 32 1.12 -14.24 -19.79
CA LEU A 32 2.17 -13.22 -19.90
C LEU A 32 1.61 -11.79 -19.79
N SER A 33 0.40 -11.55 -20.26
CA SER A 33 -0.24 -10.22 -20.20
C SER A 33 -0.62 -9.82 -18.78
N LEU A 34 -1.08 -10.76 -17.93
CA LEU A 34 -1.50 -10.49 -16.56
C LEU A 34 -0.31 -10.05 -15.69
N ASN A 35 0.83 -10.71 -15.79
CA ASN A 35 2.02 -10.39 -15.01
C ASN A 35 2.53 -8.97 -15.23
N ASN A 36 2.41 -8.44 -16.45
CA ASN A 36 2.86 -7.08 -16.78
C ASN A 36 1.92 -6.01 -16.23
N THR A 37 0.65 -6.32 -16.05
CA THR A 37 -0.35 -5.39 -15.49
C THR A 37 -0.13 -5.17 -13.99
N ASP A 38 0.10 -6.23 -13.22
CA ASP A 38 0.33 -6.17 -11.77
C ASP A 38 1.60 -5.37 -11.44
N SER A 39 2.68 -5.60 -12.18
CA SER A 39 3.93 -4.86 -12.02
C SER A 39 3.77 -3.36 -12.28
N ARG A 40 3.02 -2.98 -13.32
CA ARG A 40 2.75 -1.56 -13.63
C ARG A 40 1.88 -0.92 -12.56
N HIS A 41 0.88 -1.62 -12.08
CA HIS A 41 0.00 -1.14 -11.02
C HIS A 41 0.77 -0.95 -9.72
N TRP A 42 1.61 -1.92 -9.34
CA TRP A 42 2.50 -1.82 -8.18
C TRP A 42 3.45 -0.63 -8.27
N THR A 43 4.12 -0.44 -9.40
CA THR A 43 4.98 0.74 -9.62
C THR A 43 4.19 2.05 -9.44
N GLY A 44 2.95 2.11 -9.91
CA GLY A 44 2.07 3.26 -9.73
C GLY A 44 1.73 3.52 -8.26
N GLU A 45 1.46 2.48 -7.47
CA GLU A 45 1.17 2.59 -6.04
C GLU A 45 2.41 3.02 -5.24
N VAL A 46 3.59 2.50 -5.55
CA VAL A 46 4.87 2.94 -4.94
C VAL A 46 5.12 4.43 -5.19
N GLN A 47 4.97 4.88 -6.45
CA GLN A 47 5.12 6.29 -6.80
C GLN A 47 4.05 7.17 -6.14
N ARG A 48 2.82 6.68 -6.02
CA ARG A 48 1.74 7.37 -5.31
C ARG A 48 2.09 7.61 -3.85
N LEU A 49 2.60 6.59 -3.16
CA LEU A 49 3.04 6.71 -1.77
C LEU A 49 4.19 7.71 -1.64
N GLY A 50 5.23 7.62 -2.47
CA GLY A 50 6.34 8.57 -2.47
C GLY A 50 5.87 10.02 -2.68
N ASN A 51 4.98 10.25 -3.64
CA ASN A 51 4.41 11.57 -3.88
C ASN A 51 3.57 12.07 -2.69
N LEU A 52 2.86 11.16 -1.99
CA LEU A 52 2.12 11.51 -0.78
C LEU A 52 3.05 11.95 0.34
N LEU A 53 4.16 11.24 0.59
CA LEU A 53 5.12 11.60 1.63
C LEU A 53 5.72 13.00 1.38
N ASN A 54 6.10 13.31 0.15
CA ASN A 54 6.56 14.65 -0.22
C ASN A 54 5.46 15.70 0.02
N LEU A 55 4.23 15.42 -0.40
CA LEU A 55 3.10 16.33 -0.21
C LEU A 55 2.81 16.58 1.28
N VAL A 56 2.95 15.56 2.14
CA VAL A 56 2.77 15.68 3.59
C VAL A 56 3.88 16.54 4.20
N ALA A 57 5.13 16.36 3.77
CA ALA A 57 6.27 17.19 4.21
C ALA A 57 6.08 18.66 3.83
N ASP A 58 5.71 18.94 2.58
CA ASP A 58 5.42 20.29 2.10
C ASP A 58 4.25 20.91 2.88
N ARG A 59 3.21 20.13 3.14
CA ARG A 59 2.03 20.61 3.86
C ARG A 59 2.35 20.97 5.31
N ALA A 60 3.19 20.20 5.99
CA ALA A 60 3.65 20.50 7.34
C ALA A 60 4.34 21.86 7.42
N LEU A 61 5.18 22.17 6.42
CA LEU A 61 5.90 23.44 6.33
C LEU A 61 4.96 24.63 6.02
N ILE A 62 4.00 24.42 5.11
CA ILE A 62 3.05 25.48 4.70
C ILE A 62 2.10 25.84 5.83
N ASP A 63 1.47 24.83 6.45
CA ASP A 63 0.46 25.01 7.50
C ASP A 63 1.06 25.30 8.88
N LYS A 64 2.41 25.23 9.02
CA LYS A 64 3.12 25.32 10.31
C LYS A 64 2.55 24.37 11.36
N ALA A 65 2.18 23.16 10.94
CA ALA A 65 1.60 22.13 11.77
C ALA A 65 2.35 20.80 11.54
N HIS A 66 2.32 19.90 12.53
CA HIS A 66 2.91 18.58 12.36
C HIS A 66 1.93 17.68 11.64
N TYR A 67 2.42 16.98 10.63
CA TYR A 67 1.67 15.98 9.89
C TYR A 67 2.41 14.64 9.95
N GLY A 68 1.67 13.56 9.85
CA GLY A 68 2.24 12.23 9.84
C GLY A 68 1.48 11.28 8.93
N VAL A 69 2.06 10.12 8.68
CA VAL A 69 1.42 9.01 7.99
C VAL A 69 1.47 7.78 8.89
N VAL A 70 0.30 7.20 9.12
CA VAL A 70 0.14 5.93 9.80
C VAL A 70 0.09 4.84 8.74
N PHE A 71 0.97 3.87 8.86
CA PHE A 71 1.00 2.70 7.98
C PHE A 71 0.39 1.49 8.69
N GLU A 72 -0.38 0.75 7.95
CA GLU A 72 -0.84 -0.58 8.27
C GLU A 72 -0.35 -1.53 7.16
N GLU A 73 -0.49 -2.82 7.34
CA GLU A 73 0.00 -3.82 6.38
C GLU A 73 -0.52 -3.57 4.94
N ARG A 74 -1.76 -3.09 4.82
CA ARG A 74 -2.45 -2.91 3.55
C ARG A 74 -3.16 -1.56 3.41
N SER A 75 -2.85 -0.62 4.26
CA SER A 75 -3.41 0.73 4.17
C SER A 75 -2.47 1.77 4.74
N TYR A 76 -2.68 3.01 4.35
CA TYR A 76 -2.03 4.14 4.97
C TYR A 76 -2.99 5.33 5.02
N GLN A 77 -2.80 6.16 6.05
CA GLN A 77 -3.61 7.38 6.23
C GLN A 77 -2.78 8.52 6.75
N VAL A 78 -3.15 9.73 6.38
CA VAL A 78 -2.50 10.95 6.86
C VAL A 78 -3.19 11.43 8.14
N VAL A 79 -2.37 11.78 9.13
CA VAL A 79 -2.82 12.32 10.42
C VAL A 79 -2.18 13.67 10.67
N ARG A 80 -2.83 14.49 11.48
CA ARG A 80 -2.33 15.79 11.92
C ARG A 80 -2.23 15.80 13.44
N TYR A 81 -1.16 16.40 13.94
CA TYR A 81 -1.02 16.63 15.38
C TYR A 81 -1.86 17.82 15.82
N ASP A 82 -2.73 17.59 16.80
CA ASP A 82 -3.50 18.64 17.44
C ASP A 82 -2.81 19.05 18.75
N SER A 83 -2.26 20.25 18.78
CA SER A 83 -1.56 20.79 19.94
C SER A 83 -2.48 21.05 21.15
N SER A 84 -3.78 21.20 20.94
CA SER A 84 -4.74 21.43 22.01
C SER A 84 -5.03 20.17 22.81
N THR A 85 -5.12 19.03 22.13
CA THR A 85 -5.35 17.72 22.74
C THR A 85 -4.07 16.93 22.93
N MET A 86 -2.94 17.39 22.38
CA MET A 86 -1.64 16.70 22.35
C MET A 86 -1.73 15.29 21.74
N LYS A 87 -2.58 15.12 20.72
CA LYS A 87 -2.81 13.84 20.07
C LYS A 87 -2.76 13.95 18.56
N TRP A 88 -2.37 12.86 17.91
CA TRP A 88 -2.52 12.67 16.49
C TRP A 88 -3.96 12.35 16.16
N GLN A 89 -4.53 13.05 15.19
CA GLN A 89 -5.92 12.92 14.79
C GLN A 89 -6.02 12.75 13.27
N GLU A 90 -7.04 12.03 12.84
CA GLU A 90 -7.42 12.00 11.43
C GLU A 90 -7.79 13.41 10.95
N ILE A 91 -7.48 13.72 9.70
CA ILE A 91 -7.78 15.02 9.15
C ILE A 91 -9.25 15.03 8.72
N ASP A 92 -10.04 15.88 9.36
CA ASP A 92 -11.42 16.13 8.92
C ASP A 92 -11.44 17.06 7.71
N PHE A 93 -11.73 16.49 6.55
CA PHE A 93 -11.84 17.22 5.29
C PHE A 93 -13.21 17.80 5.02
N SER A 94 -14.19 17.55 5.86
CA SER A 94 -15.56 18.06 5.68
C SER A 94 -15.63 19.59 5.79
N ALA A 95 -14.68 20.20 6.47
CA ALA A 95 -14.58 21.65 6.68
C ALA A 95 -13.70 22.39 5.64
N VAL A 96 -13.05 21.68 4.68
CA VAL A 96 -12.13 22.32 3.74
C VAL A 96 -12.81 22.67 2.41
N PRO A 97 -12.81 23.96 1.98
CA PRO A 97 -13.55 24.42 0.79
C PRO A 97 -13.09 23.81 -0.55
N ASN A 98 -11.93 23.17 -0.61
CA ASN A 98 -11.35 22.58 -1.84
C ASN A 98 -11.18 21.06 -1.69
N ALA A 99 -12.27 20.31 -1.77
CA ALA A 99 -12.34 18.87 -1.60
C ALA A 99 -11.42 18.04 -2.54
N ASN A 100 -10.92 18.60 -3.64
CA ASN A 100 -10.05 17.87 -4.57
C ASN A 100 -8.65 17.59 -4.00
N ASN A 101 -8.11 18.48 -3.18
CA ASN A 101 -6.83 18.24 -2.49
C ASN A 101 -7.03 17.38 -1.23
N ALA A 102 -8.19 17.45 -0.61
CA ALA A 102 -8.57 16.67 0.56
C ALA A 102 -8.54 15.15 0.30
N ARG A 103 -8.98 14.72 -0.88
CA ARG A 103 -9.00 13.29 -1.27
C ARG A 103 -7.62 12.63 -1.29
N ARG A 104 -6.54 13.40 -1.39
CA ARG A 104 -5.17 12.86 -1.38
C ARG A 104 -4.71 12.43 0.00
N PHE A 105 -5.32 12.98 1.05
CA PHE A 105 -4.98 12.69 2.44
C PHE A 105 -5.91 11.68 3.11
N THR A 106 -6.96 11.22 2.40
CA THR A 106 -7.84 10.17 2.92
C THR A 106 -7.11 8.83 3.01
N ALA A 107 -7.58 7.98 3.91
CA ALA A 107 -7.08 6.62 4.00
C ALA A 107 -7.12 5.91 2.63
N HIS A 108 -6.02 5.24 2.29
CA HIS A 108 -5.87 4.50 1.05
C HIS A 108 -5.57 3.04 1.35
N GLU A 109 -6.37 2.15 0.78
CA GLU A 109 -6.12 0.72 0.83
C GLU A 109 -5.35 0.28 -0.41
N VAL A 110 -4.29 -0.47 -0.20
CA VAL A 110 -3.51 -1.07 -1.30
C VAL A 110 -4.14 -2.39 -1.74
N PRO A 111 -3.96 -2.79 -3.00
CA PRO A 111 -4.45 -4.06 -3.51
C PRO A 111 -4.01 -5.27 -2.67
N PRO A 112 -4.80 -6.36 -2.66
CA PRO A 112 -4.52 -7.52 -1.81
C PRO A 112 -3.22 -8.26 -2.13
N ASN A 113 -2.70 -8.09 -3.35
CA ASN A 113 -1.41 -8.62 -3.77
C ASN A 113 -0.22 -7.69 -3.46
N MET A 114 -0.43 -6.67 -2.59
CA MET A 114 0.62 -5.75 -2.18
C MET A 114 0.65 -5.62 -0.66
N ARG A 115 1.83 -5.34 -0.11
CA ARG A 115 2.05 -5.15 1.32
C ARG A 115 2.99 -3.99 1.58
N ILE A 116 2.70 -3.24 2.63
CA ILE A 116 3.55 -2.17 3.15
C ILE A 116 4.13 -2.64 4.48
N GLU A 117 5.41 -2.38 4.69
CA GLU A 117 6.11 -2.70 5.92
C GLU A 117 7.07 -1.56 6.28
N VAL A 118 7.03 -1.10 7.53
CA VAL A 118 7.98 -0.12 8.03
C VAL A 118 9.25 -0.87 8.46
N LEU A 119 10.33 -0.66 7.72
CA LEU A 119 11.60 -1.35 7.93
C LEU A 119 12.43 -0.67 9.03
N SER A 120 12.42 0.65 9.06
CA SER A 120 13.12 1.47 10.04
C SER A 120 12.35 2.75 10.29
N GLN A 121 12.32 3.20 11.54
CA GLN A 121 11.72 4.48 11.93
C GLN A 121 12.51 5.09 13.09
N THR A 122 12.47 6.41 13.17
CA THR A 122 12.98 7.15 14.32
C THR A 122 11.85 7.37 15.33
N ASP A 123 12.11 7.12 16.60
CA ASP A 123 11.13 7.33 17.65
C ASP A 123 10.69 8.80 17.73
N LEU A 124 9.40 9.02 17.83
CA LEU A 124 8.84 10.35 18.03
C LEU A 124 9.27 10.90 19.40
N PRO A 125 9.71 12.16 19.51
CA PRO A 125 10.00 12.79 20.78
C PRO A 125 8.75 12.73 21.69
N GLY A 126 8.85 12.07 22.84
CA GLY A 126 7.74 11.91 23.79
C GLY A 126 6.99 10.57 23.72
N SER A 127 7.35 9.68 22.83
CA SER A 127 6.73 8.34 22.72
C SER A 127 7.38 7.27 23.62
N GLU A 128 7.89 7.65 24.80
CA GLU A 128 8.64 6.74 25.69
C GLU A 128 7.86 5.50 26.21
N GLN A 129 6.66 5.24 25.69
CA GLN A 129 5.81 4.12 26.12
C GLN A 129 5.41 3.10 25.07
N SER A 130 5.98 3.13 23.89
CA SER A 130 5.74 2.05 22.92
C SER A 130 7.04 1.47 22.39
N SER A 131 7.72 0.66 23.22
CA SER A 131 8.74 -0.25 22.70
C SER A 131 8.07 -1.28 21.81
N PHE A 132 8.07 -1.03 20.54
CA PHE A 132 7.60 -1.95 19.51
C PHE A 132 8.73 -2.94 19.18
N GLY A 133 9.01 -3.82 20.11
CA GLY A 133 9.84 -5.00 19.91
C GLY A 133 8.92 -6.22 19.93
N GLY A 134 8.76 -6.85 18.78
CA GLY A 134 7.85 -7.98 18.60
C GLY A 134 8.05 -9.09 19.61
N LYS A 135 6.96 -9.46 20.27
CA LYS A 135 6.70 -10.85 20.68
C LYS A 135 5.21 -11.03 20.92
N ARG A 136 4.58 -11.75 20.02
CA ARG A 136 3.27 -12.34 20.29
C ARG A 136 3.37 -13.19 21.57
N SER A 137 2.68 -12.83 22.61
CA SER A 137 2.26 -13.79 23.63
C SER A 137 0.82 -13.49 23.99
N SER A 138 -0.02 -14.42 23.58
CA SER A 138 -1.38 -14.58 24.05
C SER A 138 -1.41 -14.75 25.56
N SER A 139 -2.12 -13.88 26.28
CA SER A 139 -2.69 -14.27 27.57
C SER A 139 -3.99 -13.52 27.80
N SER A 140 -5.04 -14.27 27.85
CA SER A 140 -6.38 -13.93 28.29
C SER A 140 -6.39 -13.48 29.75
N SER A 141 -7.06 -12.36 30.06
CA SER A 141 -7.86 -12.27 31.27
C SER A 141 -8.77 -11.04 31.30
N SER A 142 -10.04 -11.33 31.27
CA SER A 142 -11.18 -10.78 32.04
C SER A 142 -11.28 -9.28 32.31
N GLY A 143 -12.28 -8.67 31.71
CA GLY A 143 -13.32 -7.93 32.39
C GLY A 143 -13.02 -6.53 32.91
N SER A 144 -13.28 -5.52 32.09
CA SER A 144 -13.88 -4.28 32.57
C SER A 144 -14.64 -3.58 31.45
N ARG A 145 -15.92 -3.36 31.66
CA ARG A 145 -16.80 -2.58 30.79
C ARG A 145 -16.38 -1.10 30.79
N GLY A 146 -16.22 -0.51 29.61
CA GLY A 146 -16.53 0.89 29.41
C GLY A 146 -15.33 1.81 29.28
N LYS A 147 -14.67 1.77 28.13
CA LYS A 147 -14.22 2.91 27.33
C LYS A 147 -13.84 2.32 25.97
N LYS A 148 -14.38 2.86 24.89
CA LYS A 148 -13.80 2.68 23.58
C LYS A 148 -12.37 3.19 23.72
N ASP A 149 -11.40 2.31 23.78
CA ASP A 149 -10.00 2.66 23.64
C ASP A 149 -9.86 3.26 22.26
N GLU A 150 -9.84 4.59 22.18
CA GLU A 150 -9.37 5.29 21.00
C GLU A 150 -7.92 4.84 20.80
N LYS A 151 -7.71 3.96 19.83
CA LYS A 151 -6.39 3.50 19.42
C LYS A 151 -5.59 4.75 19.09
N GLU A 152 -4.60 5.07 19.90
CA GLU A 152 -3.77 6.25 19.67
C GLU A 152 -3.07 6.09 18.32
N LEU A 153 -3.34 7.02 17.41
CA LEU A 153 -2.80 7.02 16.04
C LEU A 153 -1.36 7.55 16.09
N LEU A 154 -0.39 6.66 16.23
CA LEU A 154 1.03 7.03 16.20
C LEU A 154 1.56 6.88 14.77
N PRO A 155 1.94 7.97 14.10
CA PRO A 155 2.49 7.91 12.75
C PRO A 155 3.92 7.37 12.76
N GLN A 156 4.26 6.57 11.76
CA GLN A 156 5.61 6.08 11.55
C GLN A 156 6.43 7.04 10.67
N PHE A 157 5.77 7.81 9.81
CA PHE A 157 6.36 8.96 9.11
C PHE A 157 5.84 10.23 9.77
N ALA A 158 6.74 11.14 10.16
CA ALA A 158 6.36 12.43 10.73
C ALA A 158 7.16 13.57 10.12
N ALA A 159 6.41 14.57 9.63
CA ALA A 159 6.93 15.82 9.12
C ALA A 159 6.58 16.95 10.11
N LEU A 160 7.59 17.62 10.59
CA LEU A 160 7.46 18.68 11.60
C LEU A 160 7.20 20.04 10.95
N SER A 161 6.57 20.93 11.70
CA SER A 161 6.31 22.32 11.28
C SER A 161 7.58 23.15 11.02
N SER A 162 8.73 22.67 11.46
CA SER A 162 10.05 23.22 11.18
C SER A 162 10.55 22.91 9.77
N GLY A 163 9.96 21.94 9.08
CA GLY A 163 10.42 21.38 7.82
C GLY A 163 11.31 20.13 8.00
N GLU A 164 11.57 19.74 9.23
CA GLU A 164 12.28 18.51 9.53
C GLU A 164 11.35 17.31 9.34
N VAL A 165 11.89 16.24 8.76
CA VAL A 165 11.21 14.95 8.62
C VAL A 165 11.99 13.91 9.40
N LEU A 166 11.30 13.15 10.23
CA LEU A 166 11.93 12.07 10.96
C LEU A 166 12.32 10.95 9.97
N PRO A 167 13.56 10.45 10.02
CA PRO A 167 14.01 9.40 9.13
C PRO A 167 13.15 8.15 9.23
N VAL A 168 12.77 7.60 8.07
CA VAL A 168 11.97 6.39 7.95
C VAL A 168 12.34 5.62 6.69
N GLU A 169 12.26 4.30 6.76
CA GLU A 169 12.39 3.41 5.61
C GLU A 169 11.14 2.53 5.52
N ILE A 170 10.53 2.53 4.36
CA ILE A 170 9.27 1.83 4.08
C ILE A 170 9.49 0.87 2.92
N GLY A 171 9.29 -0.42 3.18
CA GLY A 171 9.24 -1.45 2.16
C GLY A 171 7.84 -1.52 1.54
N PHE A 172 7.77 -1.57 0.21
CA PHE A 172 6.54 -1.77 -0.54
C PHE A 172 6.71 -2.99 -1.44
N PHE A 173 5.99 -4.06 -1.13
CA PHE A 173 6.19 -5.37 -1.74
C PHE A 173 5.01 -5.77 -2.61
N LEU A 174 5.33 -6.32 -3.79
CA LEU A 174 4.37 -7.04 -4.62
C LEU A 174 4.45 -8.52 -4.26
N LEU A 175 3.31 -9.13 -3.97
CA LEU A 175 3.20 -10.54 -3.61
C LEU A 175 2.66 -11.34 -4.79
N ARG A 176 3.25 -12.51 -5.03
CA ARG A 176 2.76 -13.52 -5.95
C ARG A 176 2.71 -14.87 -5.25
N ASP A 177 1.55 -15.50 -5.24
CA ASP A 177 1.32 -16.79 -4.57
C ASP A 177 1.70 -16.82 -3.08
N GLY A 178 1.75 -15.63 -2.43
CA GLY A 178 2.12 -15.45 -1.03
C GLY A 178 3.58 -15.08 -0.79
N ASP A 179 4.44 -15.19 -1.78
CA ASP A 179 5.85 -14.83 -1.73
C ASP A 179 6.09 -13.42 -2.29
N ILE A 180 7.22 -12.81 -1.92
CA ILE A 180 7.62 -11.50 -2.45
C ILE A 180 8.15 -11.70 -3.86
N ASP A 181 7.47 -11.11 -4.84
CA ASP A 181 7.86 -11.09 -6.26
C ASP A 181 8.77 -9.89 -6.55
N ARG A 182 8.43 -8.72 -6.00
CA ARG A 182 9.19 -7.48 -6.17
C ARG A 182 9.14 -6.63 -4.92
N GLY A 183 10.19 -5.85 -4.71
CA GLY A 183 10.30 -4.90 -3.62
C GLY A 183 10.71 -3.51 -4.07
N ALA A 184 10.26 -2.50 -3.35
CA ALA A 184 10.78 -1.15 -3.44
C ALA A 184 10.97 -0.61 -2.02
N ILE A 185 12.06 0.10 -1.78
CA ILE A 185 12.34 0.76 -0.52
C ILE A 185 12.22 2.27 -0.74
N ILE A 186 11.36 2.90 0.03
CA ILE A 186 11.22 4.35 0.10
C ILE A 186 11.90 4.80 1.38
N SER A 187 13.02 5.51 1.26
CA SER A 187 13.73 6.13 2.36
C SER A 187 13.44 7.63 2.38
N TYR A 188 13.17 8.17 3.54
CA TYR A 188 13.01 9.60 3.71
C TYR A 188 13.90 10.11 4.85
N SER A 189 14.67 11.14 4.58
CA SER A 189 15.49 11.82 5.58
C SER A 189 15.53 13.32 5.33
N THR A 190 15.81 14.10 6.39
CA THR A 190 15.92 15.55 6.27
C THR A 190 17.06 16.00 5.37
N LEU A 191 18.13 15.20 5.26
CA LEU A 191 19.31 15.56 4.49
C LEU A 191 19.17 15.25 2.99
N ASN A 192 18.66 14.08 2.68
CA ASN A 192 18.60 13.56 1.31
C ASN A 192 17.21 13.73 0.69
N GLY A 193 16.19 14.07 1.50
CA GLY A 193 14.81 14.04 1.07
C GLY A 193 14.31 12.61 0.88
N MET A 194 13.49 12.40 -0.14
CA MET A 194 12.96 11.09 -0.48
C MET A 194 13.86 10.40 -1.52
N GLU A 195 14.29 9.21 -1.21
CA GLU A 195 14.98 8.30 -2.12
C GLU A 195 14.11 7.05 -2.36
N LEU A 196 14.07 6.59 -3.59
CA LEU A 196 13.32 5.41 -3.99
C LEU A 196 14.29 4.40 -4.62
N GLU A 197 14.46 3.27 -3.98
CA GLU A 197 15.27 2.17 -4.44
C GLU A 197 14.40 0.99 -4.86
N TRP A 198 14.59 0.54 -6.10
CA TRP A 198 13.91 -0.64 -6.61
C TRP A 198 14.80 -1.86 -6.34
N GLN A 199 14.27 -2.83 -5.61
CA GLN A 199 14.94 -4.11 -5.47
C GLN A 199 14.79 -4.86 -6.79
N ALA A 200 15.94 -5.07 -7.48
CA ALA A 200 15.98 -5.92 -8.64
C ALA A 200 15.73 -7.38 -8.22
N ASP A 201 15.03 -8.12 -9.07
CA ASP A 201 14.92 -9.57 -8.92
C ASP A 201 16.34 -10.15 -9.02
N ASP A 202 16.91 -10.55 -7.89
CA ASP A 202 18.11 -11.40 -7.87
C ASP A 202 17.67 -12.82 -8.26
N TYR A 203 17.72 -13.10 -9.57
CA TYR A 203 17.66 -14.46 -10.13
C TYR A 203 19.01 -14.86 -10.69
#